data_46a3782d6fb64c77eef86931eb3164d5
#
_entry.id   46a3782d6fb64c77eef86931eb3164d5
#
_cell.length_a   1.000
_cell.length_b   1.000
_cell.length_c   1.000
_cell.angle_alpha   90.00
_cell.angle_beta   90.00
_cell.angle_gamma   90.00
#
_symmetry.space_group_name_H-M   'P 1'
#
loop_
_entity.id
_entity.type
_entity.pdbx_description
1 polymer ?
#
loop_
_entity_poly.entity_id
_entity_poly.type
_entity_poly.pdbx_seq_one_letter_code
_entity_poly.pdbx_strand_id
1 'polypeptide(L)'
;DGEQVVFDTNAEAQGHDFFRIGGMDISKDGRWMLYGTDTSGDERYDFRIRSLETGKELPEVFKGIGGACFTPDAQWVFYVKLDDAWRPYAVMRHRVGTPVTDDVEVYHEQDERFWVGIGLSFDERNLVIGTGSKTTTEVLLLSTDDPEGEFRAFIPREQDVEYDVSFSRFEGAGERGEDIPLAVVYHNALNPNFEIDVIDMRSHEPPYRLGEGVRVAVGSPYGCEYGDEVEPGASGMPIGTPYSNPCNPAILQGAHGLGIEGISIHRHYVALQYRAESLTHIAVMTKDAAAEDFLAGRPWKFTELVPHALEDDWDVDESVDEINEERAEVWGALDQLAAAQGEGSAVHGVSRKAMTSSDGATADAMPGETRRLYSIGVGGNPSYDAPRMRYSFSSYTRPGELHDIDPATGEDRLLKRATVLGGFEPREYMERRVWVTARDGERIPVSLVWRRDVPACDSAMFVTGYGAYEISSDPGF
;
A
#
# COMPACT_ATOMS: atom_id res chain seq x y z
N ASP A 1 -25.25 4.77 22.87
CA ASP A 1 -24.62 3.49 22.55
C ASP A 1 -23.41 3.36 23.47
N GLY A 2 -23.38 2.29 24.28
CA GLY A 2 -22.32 2.07 25.26
C GLY A 2 -21.10 1.45 24.60
N GLU A 3 -19.93 2.02 24.83
CA GLU A 3 -18.66 1.40 24.52
C GLU A 3 -18.46 0.16 25.40
N GLN A 4 -18.02 -0.95 24.82
CA GLN A 4 -17.70 -2.18 25.54
C GLN A 4 -16.21 -2.48 25.41
N VAL A 5 -15.53 -2.60 26.54
CA VAL A 5 -14.15 -3.08 26.57
C VAL A 5 -14.14 -4.60 26.37
N VAL A 6 -13.63 -5.07 25.25
CA VAL A 6 -13.52 -6.50 24.92
C VAL A 6 -12.22 -7.13 25.44
N PHE A 7 -11.17 -6.30 25.61
CA PHE A 7 -9.88 -6.71 26.14
C PHE A 7 -9.19 -5.52 26.82
N ASP A 8 -8.85 -5.67 28.08
CA ASP A 8 -8.11 -4.66 28.84
C ASP A 8 -6.67 -5.13 29.07
N THR A 9 -5.74 -4.59 28.27
CA THR A 9 -4.31 -4.94 28.35
C THR A 9 -3.70 -4.65 29.72
N ASN A 10 -4.17 -3.62 30.43
CA ASN A 10 -3.65 -3.30 31.79
C ASN A 10 -4.12 -4.33 32.83
N ALA A 11 -5.33 -4.84 32.67
CA ALA A 11 -5.83 -5.89 33.55
C ALA A 11 -5.13 -7.23 33.28
N GLU A 12 -4.98 -7.60 32.03
CA GLU A 12 -4.32 -8.85 31.60
C GLU A 12 -2.80 -8.85 31.93
N ALA A 13 -2.16 -7.70 31.91
CA ALA A 13 -0.74 -7.55 32.24
C ALA A 13 -0.44 -7.73 33.73
N GLN A 14 -1.44 -7.76 34.62
CA GLN A 14 -1.22 -7.87 36.05
C GLN A 14 -0.56 -9.20 36.42
N GLY A 15 0.58 -9.12 37.10
CA GLY A 15 1.35 -10.28 37.54
C GLY A 15 2.39 -10.78 36.53
N HIS A 16 2.55 -10.06 35.43
CA HIS A 16 3.60 -10.32 34.44
C HIS A 16 4.63 -9.19 34.42
N ASP A 17 5.90 -9.51 34.32
CA ASP A 17 7.01 -8.54 34.18
C ASP A 17 7.03 -7.94 32.76
N PHE A 18 6.50 -8.68 31.78
CA PHE A 18 6.33 -8.28 30.39
C PHE A 18 4.97 -8.73 29.89
N PHE A 19 4.29 -7.91 29.07
CA PHE A 19 3.04 -8.27 28.44
C PHE A 19 2.87 -7.56 27.10
N ARG A 20 2.60 -8.33 26.06
CA ARG A 20 2.33 -7.83 24.70
C ARG A 20 1.24 -8.66 24.03
N ILE A 21 0.37 -7.99 23.28
CA ILE A 21 -0.56 -8.66 22.35
C ILE A 21 0.15 -8.82 21.02
N GLY A 22 0.14 -10.04 20.46
CA GLY A 22 0.71 -10.37 19.16
C GLY A 22 -0.27 -10.27 18.02
N GLY A 23 -1.46 -10.83 18.18
CA GLY A 23 -2.50 -10.82 17.17
C GLY A 23 -3.88 -10.95 17.81
N MET A 24 -4.89 -10.50 17.05
CA MET A 24 -6.29 -10.60 17.47
C MET A 24 -7.16 -10.80 16.23
N ASP A 25 -8.05 -11.78 16.28
CA ASP A 25 -9.08 -12.02 15.29
C ASP A 25 -10.43 -12.16 16.00
N ILE A 26 -11.47 -11.58 15.42
CA ILE A 26 -12.83 -11.65 15.96
C ILE A 26 -13.70 -12.39 14.96
N SER A 27 -14.39 -13.44 15.43
CA SER A 27 -15.31 -14.18 14.58
C SER A 27 -16.36 -13.27 13.94
N LYS A 28 -16.78 -13.60 12.72
CA LYS A 28 -17.73 -12.80 11.94
C LYS A 28 -19.05 -12.52 12.66
N ASP A 29 -19.50 -13.44 13.52
CA ASP A 29 -20.69 -13.27 14.35
C ASP A 29 -20.46 -12.44 15.62
N GLY A 30 -19.21 -11.98 15.86
CA GLY A 30 -18.83 -11.17 17.00
C GLY A 30 -18.86 -11.89 18.35
N ARG A 31 -18.93 -13.23 18.38
CA ARG A 31 -19.04 -14.01 19.64
C ARG A 31 -17.71 -14.50 20.19
N TRP A 32 -16.71 -14.68 19.33
CA TRP A 32 -15.43 -15.25 19.70
C TRP A 32 -14.29 -14.32 19.36
N MET A 33 -13.29 -14.28 20.21
CA MET A 33 -12.02 -13.60 19.99
C MET A 33 -10.88 -14.61 20.09
N LEU A 34 -10.09 -14.73 19.04
CA LEU A 34 -8.82 -15.43 19.01
C LEU A 34 -7.72 -14.38 19.21
N TYR A 35 -6.87 -14.55 20.22
CA TYR A 35 -5.86 -13.55 20.54
C TYR A 35 -4.59 -14.20 21.08
N GLY A 36 -3.46 -13.61 20.73
CA GLY A 36 -2.14 -14.07 21.15
C GLY A 36 -1.49 -13.13 22.15
N THR A 37 -0.86 -13.68 23.18
CA THR A 37 -0.12 -12.92 24.17
C THR A 37 1.29 -13.44 24.33
N ASP A 38 2.25 -12.53 24.49
CA ASP A 38 3.62 -12.81 24.93
C ASP A 38 3.82 -12.23 26.31
N THR A 39 4.21 -13.06 27.26
CA THR A 39 4.49 -12.68 28.66
C THR A 39 5.95 -12.86 29.04
N SER A 40 6.79 -13.28 28.09
CA SER A 40 8.23 -13.50 28.27
C SER A 40 9.11 -12.49 27.56
N GLY A 41 8.61 -11.83 26.51
CA GLY A 41 9.34 -10.87 25.69
C GLY A 41 10.18 -11.52 24.61
N ASP A 42 9.92 -12.79 24.27
CA ASP A 42 10.63 -13.55 23.25
C ASP A 42 9.91 -13.58 21.88
N GLU A 43 8.80 -12.82 21.74
CA GLU A 43 7.98 -12.71 20.53
C GLU A 43 7.34 -14.02 20.09
N ARG A 44 7.23 -15.01 20.99
CA ARG A 44 6.42 -16.22 20.81
C ARG A 44 5.10 -16.04 21.52
N TYR A 45 4.02 -16.15 20.77
CA TYR A 45 2.70 -15.83 21.27
C TYR A 45 1.92 -17.12 21.60
N ASP A 46 1.34 -17.15 22.79
CA ASP A 46 0.34 -18.16 23.16
C ASP A 46 -1.04 -17.64 22.79
N PHE A 47 -1.70 -18.29 21.81
CA PHE A 47 -3.04 -17.91 21.39
C PHE A 47 -4.11 -18.67 22.15
N ARG A 48 -5.22 -17.97 22.42
CA ARG A 48 -6.40 -18.48 23.14
C ARG A 48 -7.66 -18.01 22.46
N ILE A 49 -8.77 -18.72 22.72
CA ILE A 49 -10.09 -18.39 22.23
C ILE A 49 -10.94 -17.94 23.43
N ARG A 50 -11.50 -16.74 23.38
CA ARG A 50 -12.36 -16.16 24.41
C ARG A 50 -13.76 -15.88 23.88
N SER A 51 -14.78 -16.27 24.62
CA SER A 51 -16.17 -15.84 24.35
C SER A 51 -16.34 -14.37 24.71
N LEU A 52 -16.77 -13.56 23.77
CA LEU A 52 -17.06 -12.13 24.01
C LEU A 52 -18.37 -11.91 24.76
N GLU A 53 -19.26 -12.91 24.77
CA GLU A 53 -20.51 -12.87 25.55
C GLU A 53 -20.27 -13.13 27.04
N THR A 54 -19.42 -14.11 27.37
CA THR A 54 -19.23 -14.57 28.76
C THR A 54 -17.90 -14.15 29.36
N GLY A 55 -16.94 -13.69 28.56
CA GLY A 55 -15.56 -13.40 28.96
C GLY A 55 -14.73 -14.66 29.28
N LYS A 56 -15.26 -15.88 29.05
CA LYS A 56 -14.57 -17.13 29.38
C LYS A 56 -13.73 -17.62 28.21
N GLU A 57 -12.55 -18.16 28.54
CA GLU A 57 -11.69 -18.84 27.58
C GLU A 57 -12.10 -20.30 27.39
N LEU A 58 -11.88 -20.79 26.16
CA LEU A 58 -11.87 -22.21 25.89
C LEU A 58 -10.58 -22.84 26.42
N PRO A 59 -10.56 -24.18 26.65
CA PRO A 59 -9.38 -24.84 27.21
C PRO A 59 -8.19 -24.91 26.26
N GLU A 60 -8.37 -24.67 24.97
CA GLU A 60 -7.33 -24.73 23.96
C GLU A 60 -6.33 -23.58 24.12
N VAL A 61 -5.04 -23.93 24.05
CA VAL A 61 -3.92 -22.99 24.03
C VAL A 61 -2.94 -23.38 22.94
N PHE A 62 -2.80 -22.51 21.94
CA PHE A 62 -1.84 -22.67 20.85
C PHE A 62 -0.54 -22.00 21.25
N LYS A 63 0.46 -22.78 21.63
CA LYS A 63 1.69 -22.29 22.25
C LYS A 63 2.75 -21.90 21.25
N GLY A 64 3.33 -20.69 21.41
CA GLY A 64 4.52 -20.24 20.69
C GLY A 64 4.31 -20.18 19.18
N ILE A 65 3.16 -19.71 18.73
CA ILE A 65 2.82 -19.66 17.29
C ILE A 65 3.02 -18.27 16.70
N GLY A 66 3.17 -18.20 15.36
CA GLY A 66 3.43 -16.95 14.64
C GLY A 66 2.18 -16.15 14.29
N GLY A 67 1.01 -16.78 14.25
CA GLY A 67 -0.26 -16.14 13.90
C GLY A 67 -1.36 -17.17 13.68
N ALA A 68 -2.62 -16.72 13.72
CA ALA A 68 -3.77 -17.59 13.54
C ALA A 68 -4.97 -16.80 13.02
N CYS A 69 -5.92 -17.49 12.37
CA CYS A 69 -7.21 -16.94 11.95
C CYS A 69 -8.34 -17.96 12.14
N PHE A 70 -9.57 -17.44 12.33
CA PHE A 70 -10.78 -18.26 12.26
C PHE A 70 -11.21 -18.54 10.82
N THR A 71 -11.96 -19.62 10.61
CA THR A 71 -12.91 -19.67 9.48
C THR A 71 -14.10 -18.75 9.73
N PRO A 72 -14.85 -18.29 8.68
CA PRO A 72 -15.99 -17.38 8.86
C PRO A 72 -17.07 -17.87 9.82
N ASP A 73 -17.24 -19.19 9.95
CA ASP A 73 -18.17 -19.84 10.88
C ASP A 73 -17.59 -20.08 12.29
N ALA A 74 -16.32 -19.70 12.49
CA ALA A 74 -15.55 -19.91 13.73
C ALA A 74 -15.50 -21.36 14.23
N GLN A 75 -15.70 -22.35 13.35
CA GLN A 75 -15.57 -23.75 13.72
C GLN A 75 -14.14 -24.26 13.65
N TRP A 76 -13.29 -23.59 12.89
CA TRP A 76 -11.90 -23.93 12.70
C TRP A 76 -10.98 -22.76 12.97
N VAL A 77 -9.78 -23.08 13.46
CA VAL A 77 -8.64 -22.16 13.55
C VAL A 77 -7.52 -22.72 12.69
N PHE A 78 -6.95 -21.88 11.84
CA PHE A 78 -5.70 -22.18 11.16
C PHE A 78 -4.59 -21.33 11.77
N TYR A 79 -3.44 -21.94 12.03
CA TYR A 79 -2.34 -21.25 12.71
C TYR A 79 -0.97 -21.67 12.20
N VAL A 80 0.02 -20.79 12.39
CA VAL A 80 1.38 -20.95 11.88
C VAL A 80 2.34 -21.34 12.99
N LYS A 81 3.08 -22.45 12.78
CA LYS A 81 4.17 -22.87 13.66
C LYS A 81 5.46 -22.14 13.33
N LEU A 82 6.22 -21.84 14.39
CA LEU A 82 7.57 -21.30 14.31
C LEU A 82 8.60 -22.38 14.58
N ASP A 83 9.73 -22.33 13.88
CA ASP A 83 10.91 -23.10 14.22
C ASP A 83 11.75 -22.45 15.35
N ASP A 84 12.90 -23.03 15.68
CA ASP A 84 13.78 -22.50 16.73
C ASP A 84 14.37 -21.11 16.39
N ALA A 85 14.44 -20.75 15.10
CA ALA A 85 14.91 -19.47 14.58
C ALA A 85 13.78 -18.45 14.34
N TRP A 86 12.59 -18.67 14.89
CA TRP A 86 11.37 -17.86 14.69
C TRP A 86 10.85 -17.83 13.24
N ARG A 87 11.32 -18.71 12.36
CA ARG A 87 10.81 -18.80 11.01
C ARG A 87 9.44 -19.49 11.01
N PRO A 88 8.38 -18.87 10.49
CA PRO A 88 7.09 -19.51 10.27
C PRO A 88 7.23 -20.51 9.10
N TYR A 89 6.99 -21.78 9.35
CA TYR A 89 7.31 -22.84 8.39
C TYR A 89 6.18 -23.82 8.09
N ALA A 90 5.17 -23.91 8.95
CA ALA A 90 4.08 -24.86 8.76
C ALA A 90 2.74 -24.27 9.18
N VAL A 91 1.67 -24.71 8.54
CA VAL A 91 0.29 -24.36 8.88
C VAL A 91 -0.42 -25.57 9.47
N MET A 92 -1.05 -25.37 10.63
CA MET A 92 -1.87 -26.34 11.32
C MET A 92 -3.35 -25.97 11.18
N ARG A 93 -4.20 -26.99 11.20
CA ARG A 93 -5.67 -26.87 11.26
C ARG A 93 -6.17 -27.45 12.57
N HIS A 94 -6.95 -26.68 13.30
CA HIS A 94 -7.57 -27.03 14.58
C HIS A 94 -9.09 -26.93 14.49
N ARG A 95 -9.79 -27.91 15.01
CA ARG A 95 -11.25 -27.82 15.19
C ARG A 95 -11.58 -27.24 16.56
N VAL A 96 -12.27 -26.12 16.61
CA VAL A 96 -12.63 -25.45 17.88
C VAL A 96 -13.42 -26.41 18.79
N GLY A 97 -13.00 -26.46 20.05
CA GLY A 97 -13.58 -27.36 21.06
C GLY A 97 -12.94 -28.75 21.14
N THR A 98 -11.86 -29.01 20.41
CA THR A 98 -11.10 -30.28 20.50
C THR A 98 -9.72 -30.06 21.14
N PRO A 99 -9.03 -31.11 21.60
CA PRO A 99 -7.66 -30.97 22.09
C PRO A 99 -6.68 -30.55 20.97
N VAL A 100 -5.76 -29.64 21.26
CA VAL A 100 -4.70 -29.18 20.32
C VAL A 100 -3.78 -30.32 19.87
N THR A 101 -3.75 -31.45 20.62
CA THR A 101 -3.03 -32.67 20.22
C THR A 101 -3.63 -33.37 19.01
N ASP A 102 -4.86 -33.05 18.64
CA ASP A 102 -5.58 -33.66 17.53
C ASP A 102 -5.43 -32.83 16.24
N ASP A 103 -4.64 -31.74 16.29
CA ASP A 103 -4.43 -30.81 15.17
C ASP A 103 -3.67 -31.46 14.03
N VAL A 104 -4.02 -31.06 12.82
CA VAL A 104 -3.46 -31.62 11.59
C VAL A 104 -2.56 -30.59 10.93
N GLU A 105 -1.32 -30.99 10.57
CA GLU A 105 -0.45 -30.21 9.70
C GLU A 105 -1.00 -30.27 8.26
N VAL A 106 -1.35 -29.10 7.71
CA VAL A 106 -1.97 -28.99 6.36
C VAL A 106 -1.02 -28.40 5.32
N TYR A 107 0.08 -27.79 5.77
CA TYR A 107 1.13 -27.29 4.90
C TYR A 107 2.47 -27.28 5.64
N HIS A 108 3.54 -27.59 4.91
CA HIS A 108 4.91 -27.55 5.42
C HIS A 108 5.87 -26.99 4.37
N GLU A 109 6.49 -25.85 4.65
CA GLU A 109 7.51 -25.25 3.81
C GLU A 109 8.89 -25.79 4.13
N GLN A 110 9.46 -26.52 3.17
CA GLN A 110 10.76 -27.18 3.33
C GLN A 110 11.96 -26.27 3.05
N ASP A 111 11.75 -25.22 2.23
CA ASP A 111 12.81 -24.29 1.89
C ASP A 111 12.93 -23.21 2.98
N GLU A 112 14.05 -23.22 3.69
CA GLU A 112 14.31 -22.30 4.80
C GLU A 112 14.36 -20.82 4.39
N ARG A 113 14.45 -20.51 3.10
CA ARG A 113 14.39 -19.14 2.58
C ARG A 113 12.98 -18.56 2.64
N PHE A 114 11.95 -19.41 2.71
CA PHE A 114 10.55 -19.00 2.65
C PHE A 114 9.92 -18.96 4.04
N TRP A 115 9.09 -17.95 4.23
CA TRP A 115 8.28 -17.71 5.41
C TRP A 115 6.81 -17.88 5.06
N VAL A 116 6.06 -18.48 5.97
CA VAL A 116 4.67 -18.87 5.74
C VAL A 116 3.72 -18.00 6.55
N GLY A 117 2.64 -17.53 5.91
CA GLY A 117 1.51 -16.87 6.55
C GLY A 117 0.20 -17.60 6.26
N ILE A 118 -0.79 -17.39 7.10
CA ILE A 118 -2.16 -17.87 6.91
C ILE A 118 -3.16 -16.76 7.20
N GLY A 119 -4.22 -16.67 6.42
CA GLY A 119 -5.32 -15.73 6.62
C GLY A 119 -6.54 -16.09 5.78
N LEU A 120 -7.58 -15.27 5.88
CA LEU A 120 -8.72 -15.32 4.96
C LEU A 120 -8.46 -14.39 3.77
N SER A 121 -9.00 -14.76 2.61
CA SER A 121 -9.19 -13.78 1.52
C SER A 121 -10.09 -12.65 1.99
N PHE A 122 -9.94 -11.47 1.38
CA PHE A 122 -10.68 -10.28 1.81
C PHE A 122 -12.20 -10.45 1.68
N ASP A 123 -12.66 -11.26 0.74
CA ASP A 123 -14.07 -11.65 0.58
C ASP A 123 -14.48 -12.85 1.45
N GLU A 124 -13.57 -13.36 2.30
CA GLU A 124 -13.74 -14.46 3.27
C GLU A 124 -14.14 -15.81 2.67
N ARG A 125 -13.99 -16.01 1.36
CA ARG A 125 -14.35 -17.29 0.70
C ARG A 125 -13.23 -18.30 0.64
N ASN A 126 -11.98 -17.85 0.86
CA ASN A 126 -10.81 -18.70 0.81
C ASN A 126 -9.94 -18.52 2.05
N LEU A 127 -9.39 -19.64 2.51
CA LEU A 127 -8.19 -19.65 3.35
C LEU A 127 -7.00 -19.52 2.41
N VAL A 128 -6.08 -18.62 2.75
CA VAL A 128 -4.96 -18.25 1.90
C VAL A 128 -3.66 -18.50 2.67
N ILE A 129 -2.83 -19.41 2.18
CA ILE A 129 -1.45 -19.53 2.60
C ILE A 129 -0.62 -18.68 1.65
N GLY A 130 0.05 -17.65 2.19
CA GLY A 130 1.11 -16.94 1.50
C GLY A 130 2.46 -17.50 1.94
N THR A 131 3.33 -17.80 1.01
CA THR A 131 4.71 -18.16 1.31
C THR A 131 5.65 -17.35 0.45
N GLY A 132 6.69 -16.76 1.06
CA GLY A 132 7.57 -15.84 0.37
C GLY A 132 8.99 -15.82 0.90
N SER A 133 9.93 -15.61 -0.01
CA SER A 133 11.32 -15.25 0.26
C SER A 133 11.50 -13.73 0.03
N LYS A 134 12.74 -13.27 -0.16
CA LYS A 134 13.01 -11.86 -0.49
C LYS A 134 12.60 -11.45 -1.90
N THR A 135 12.51 -12.39 -2.83
CA THR A 135 12.32 -12.12 -4.26
C THR A 135 11.35 -13.09 -4.93
N THR A 136 10.73 -13.98 -4.17
CA THR A 136 9.87 -15.03 -4.75
C THR A 136 8.68 -15.28 -3.83
N THR A 137 7.47 -15.32 -4.38
CA THR A 137 6.25 -15.61 -3.62
C THR A 137 5.47 -16.77 -4.22
N GLU A 138 4.63 -17.39 -3.39
CA GLU A 138 3.64 -18.39 -3.80
C GLU A 138 2.40 -18.27 -2.92
N VAL A 139 1.24 -18.43 -3.52
CA VAL A 139 -0.07 -18.41 -2.83
C VAL A 139 -0.75 -19.74 -3.03
N LEU A 140 -1.25 -20.31 -1.93
CA LEU A 140 -2.06 -21.52 -1.94
C LEU A 140 -3.46 -21.22 -1.38
N LEU A 141 -4.47 -21.87 -1.92
CA LEU A 141 -5.86 -21.68 -1.56
C LEU A 141 -6.52 -22.94 -1.06
N LEU A 142 -7.45 -22.72 -0.14
CA LEU A 142 -8.44 -23.70 0.31
C LEU A 142 -9.78 -22.99 0.47
N SER A 143 -10.88 -23.53 -0.08
CA SER A 143 -12.21 -22.97 0.11
C SER A 143 -12.62 -22.99 1.59
N THR A 144 -13.22 -21.89 2.07
CA THR A 144 -13.79 -21.86 3.44
C THR A 144 -15.04 -22.74 3.58
N ASP A 145 -15.65 -23.14 2.46
CA ASP A 145 -16.78 -24.09 2.44
C ASP A 145 -16.32 -25.56 2.67
N ASP A 146 -15.02 -25.84 2.45
CA ASP A 146 -14.41 -27.18 2.69
C ASP A 146 -13.10 -27.04 3.47
N PRO A 147 -13.14 -26.66 4.75
CA PRO A 147 -11.93 -26.44 5.56
C PRO A 147 -11.13 -27.71 5.85
N GLU A 148 -11.68 -28.89 5.58
CA GLU A 148 -10.99 -30.19 5.70
C GLU A 148 -10.28 -30.61 4.40
N GLY A 149 -10.44 -29.89 3.31
CA GLY A 149 -9.80 -30.11 2.03
C GLY A 149 -8.28 -29.89 2.04
N GLU A 150 -7.69 -29.90 0.86
CA GLU A 150 -6.26 -29.71 0.65
C GLU A 150 -5.96 -28.31 0.05
N PHE A 151 -4.94 -27.63 0.55
CA PHE A 151 -4.42 -26.41 -0.06
C PHE A 151 -3.81 -26.70 -1.44
N ARG A 152 -4.14 -25.89 -2.43
CA ARG A 152 -3.61 -25.99 -3.79
C ARG A 152 -2.92 -24.71 -4.19
N ALA A 153 -1.78 -24.81 -4.86
CA ALA A 153 -1.10 -23.63 -5.41
C ALA A 153 -2.03 -22.89 -6.38
N PHE A 154 -2.22 -21.61 -6.13
CA PHE A 154 -3.01 -20.73 -7.00
C PHE A 154 -2.23 -20.40 -8.26
N ILE A 155 -1.00 -19.87 -8.10
CA ILE A 155 0.01 -19.74 -9.13
C ILE A 155 1.27 -20.38 -8.56
N PRO A 156 1.86 -21.39 -9.24
CA PRO A 156 3.08 -22.03 -8.76
C PRO A 156 4.23 -21.03 -8.68
N ARG A 157 5.10 -21.21 -7.68
CA ARG A 157 6.28 -20.36 -7.48
C ARG A 157 7.22 -20.41 -8.68
N GLU A 158 7.66 -19.23 -9.08
CA GLU A 158 8.69 -19.00 -10.07
C GLU A 158 9.82 -18.19 -9.43
N GLN A 159 11.06 -18.67 -9.61
CA GLN A 159 12.22 -18.03 -8.98
C GLN A 159 12.36 -16.57 -9.42
N ASP A 160 12.57 -15.67 -8.46
CA ASP A 160 12.70 -14.22 -8.61
C ASP A 160 11.44 -13.51 -9.17
N VAL A 161 10.30 -14.16 -9.00
CA VAL A 161 9.00 -13.56 -9.30
C VAL A 161 8.22 -13.34 -8.00
N GLU A 162 7.81 -12.11 -7.81
CA GLU A 162 6.96 -11.68 -6.70
C GLU A 162 5.55 -11.43 -7.21
N TYR A 163 4.56 -11.91 -6.49
CA TYR A 163 3.16 -11.61 -6.75
C TYR A 163 2.34 -11.61 -5.48
N ASP A 164 1.25 -10.85 -5.50
CA ASP A 164 0.19 -10.87 -4.49
C ASP A 164 -1.16 -11.06 -5.17
N VAL A 165 -2.13 -11.63 -4.46
CA VAL A 165 -3.45 -11.93 -5.00
C VAL A 165 -4.53 -11.45 -4.07
N SER A 166 -5.42 -10.61 -4.61
CA SER A 166 -6.68 -10.21 -3.98
C SER A 166 -7.85 -10.91 -4.63
N PHE A 167 -8.69 -11.57 -3.83
CA PHE A 167 -9.88 -12.27 -4.33
C PHE A 167 -11.11 -11.41 -4.17
N SER A 168 -11.94 -11.40 -5.22
CA SER A 168 -13.17 -10.64 -5.28
C SER A 168 -14.15 -11.25 -6.28
N ARG A 169 -15.20 -10.54 -6.63
CA ARG A 169 -16.16 -10.93 -7.66
C ARG A 169 -16.85 -9.72 -8.27
N PHE A 170 -17.36 -9.87 -9.49
CA PHE A 170 -18.37 -8.98 -10.04
C PHE A 170 -19.74 -9.61 -9.79
N GLU A 171 -20.50 -9.00 -8.89
CA GLU A 171 -21.79 -9.55 -8.46
C GLU A 171 -22.83 -9.44 -9.56
N GLY A 172 -23.49 -10.56 -9.86
CA GLY A 172 -24.55 -10.61 -10.86
C GLY A 172 -24.14 -10.22 -12.28
N ALA A 173 -22.84 -10.12 -12.58
CA ALA A 173 -22.33 -9.67 -13.89
C ALA A 173 -22.22 -10.78 -14.94
N GLY A 174 -22.46 -12.04 -14.58
CA GLY A 174 -22.50 -13.16 -15.50
C GLY A 174 -23.73 -13.13 -16.41
N GLU A 175 -23.68 -13.86 -17.54
CA GLU A 175 -24.74 -13.87 -18.57
C GLU A 175 -26.14 -14.24 -18.04
N ARG A 176 -26.23 -15.00 -16.95
CA ARG A 176 -27.46 -15.43 -16.29
C ARG A 176 -27.68 -14.76 -14.94
N GLY A 177 -26.90 -13.71 -14.63
CA GLY A 177 -26.96 -13.00 -13.37
C GLY A 177 -26.18 -13.68 -12.24
N GLU A 178 -25.30 -14.64 -12.55
CA GLU A 178 -24.37 -15.22 -11.58
C GLU A 178 -23.20 -14.28 -11.30
N ASP A 179 -22.54 -14.47 -10.15
CA ASP A 179 -21.31 -13.79 -9.80
C ASP A 179 -20.15 -14.28 -10.68
N ILE A 180 -19.24 -13.38 -11.03
CA ILE A 180 -17.97 -13.71 -11.69
C ILE A 180 -16.87 -13.64 -10.62
N PRO A 181 -16.37 -14.77 -10.08
CA PRO A 181 -15.26 -14.78 -9.15
C PRO A 181 -13.97 -14.37 -9.86
N LEU A 182 -13.19 -13.52 -9.20
CA LEU A 182 -11.99 -12.88 -9.74
C LEU A 182 -10.81 -13.08 -8.82
N ALA A 183 -9.65 -13.25 -9.43
CA ALA A 183 -8.38 -13.00 -8.78
C ALA A 183 -7.70 -11.79 -9.43
N VAL A 184 -7.34 -10.82 -8.61
CA VAL A 184 -6.59 -9.64 -9.02
C VAL A 184 -5.15 -9.86 -8.59
N VAL A 185 -4.27 -10.02 -9.56
CA VAL A 185 -2.87 -10.44 -9.37
C VAL A 185 -1.96 -9.26 -9.64
N TYR A 186 -1.26 -8.82 -8.63
CA TYR A 186 -0.19 -7.83 -8.69
C TYR A 186 1.14 -8.58 -8.77
N HIS A 187 1.96 -8.35 -9.81
CA HIS A 187 3.19 -9.13 -10.03
C HIS A 187 4.26 -8.39 -10.82
N ASN A 188 5.51 -8.86 -10.70
CA ASN A 188 6.68 -8.34 -11.42
C ASN A 188 7.19 -9.27 -12.54
N ALA A 189 6.48 -10.33 -12.89
CA ALA A 189 6.93 -11.35 -13.84
C ALA A 189 7.27 -10.81 -15.24
N LEU A 190 6.51 -9.82 -15.71
CA LEU A 190 6.66 -9.24 -17.05
C LEU A 190 7.16 -7.79 -17.01
N ASN A 191 7.06 -7.13 -15.87
CA ASN A 191 7.47 -5.75 -15.68
C ASN A 191 8.08 -5.57 -14.28
N PRO A 192 9.37 -5.17 -14.16
CA PRO A 192 10.01 -4.98 -12.85
C PRO A 192 9.36 -3.87 -12.00
N ASN A 193 8.59 -2.95 -12.59
CA ASN A 193 7.80 -1.93 -11.89
C ASN A 193 6.36 -2.39 -11.65
N PHE A 194 6.12 -3.68 -11.69
CA PHE A 194 4.87 -4.40 -11.47
C PHE A 194 3.75 -4.07 -12.46
N GLU A 195 2.82 -4.97 -12.54
CA GLU A 195 1.57 -4.85 -13.29
C GLU A 195 0.46 -5.60 -12.57
N ILE A 196 -0.78 -5.35 -13.00
CA ILE A 196 -1.97 -5.98 -12.42
C ILE A 196 -2.75 -6.67 -13.51
N ASP A 197 -2.97 -7.97 -13.32
CA ASP A 197 -3.84 -8.80 -14.12
C ASP A 197 -5.10 -9.18 -13.34
N VAL A 198 -6.21 -9.35 -14.05
CA VAL A 198 -7.47 -9.89 -13.50
C VAL A 198 -7.80 -11.20 -14.17
N ILE A 199 -7.89 -12.24 -13.39
CA ILE A 199 -8.22 -13.60 -13.83
C ILE A 199 -9.70 -13.88 -13.55
N ASP A 200 -10.45 -14.33 -14.56
CA ASP A 200 -11.77 -14.94 -14.38
C ASP A 200 -11.61 -16.37 -13.85
N MET A 201 -11.91 -16.57 -12.58
CA MET A 201 -11.73 -17.87 -11.93
C MET A 201 -12.72 -18.95 -12.41
N ARG A 202 -13.64 -18.63 -13.33
CA ARG A 202 -14.49 -19.63 -14.00
C ARG A 202 -13.80 -20.26 -15.21
N SER A 203 -12.67 -19.70 -15.67
CA SER A 203 -11.96 -20.14 -16.88
C SER A 203 -11.47 -21.58 -16.74
N HIS A 204 -10.86 -21.91 -15.63
CA HIS A 204 -10.43 -23.25 -15.21
C HIS A 204 -10.09 -23.28 -13.72
N GLU A 205 -9.88 -24.47 -13.18
CA GLU A 205 -9.37 -24.65 -11.82
C GLU A 205 -7.87 -24.31 -11.71
N PRO A 206 -7.37 -23.88 -10.54
CA PRO A 206 -5.94 -23.71 -10.32
C PRO A 206 -5.11 -24.96 -10.69
N PRO A 207 -3.85 -24.83 -11.09
CA PRO A 207 -3.04 -23.60 -11.05
C PRO A 207 -3.23 -22.69 -12.26
N TYR A 208 -3.20 -21.37 -11.99
CA TYR A 208 -3.15 -20.31 -13.00
C TYR A 208 -1.70 -19.96 -13.33
N ARG A 209 -1.52 -19.04 -14.32
CA ARG A 209 -0.21 -18.51 -14.71
C ARG A 209 -0.21 -16.99 -14.65
N LEU A 210 0.94 -16.41 -14.33
CA LEU A 210 1.16 -14.97 -14.44
C LEU A 210 1.01 -14.51 -15.88
N GLY A 211 0.36 -13.37 -16.11
CA GLY A 211 0.05 -12.87 -17.44
C GLY A 211 -1.11 -13.57 -18.16
N GLU A 212 -1.80 -14.51 -17.52
CA GLU A 212 -2.96 -15.21 -18.10
C GLU A 212 -4.23 -14.35 -18.08
N GLY A 213 -4.33 -13.44 -17.12
CA GLY A 213 -5.47 -12.55 -16.93
C GLY A 213 -5.55 -11.41 -17.93
N VAL A 214 -6.61 -10.61 -17.80
CA VAL A 214 -6.72 -9.33 -18.50
C VAL A 214 -5.86 -8.30 -17.75
N ARG A 215 -4.84 -7.77 -18.44
CA ARG A 215 -4.00 -6.72 -17.88
C ARG A 215 -4.78 -5.43 -17.70
N VAL A 216 -4.86 -4.92 -16.49
CA VAL A 216 -5.68 -3.75 -16.12
C VAL A 216 -4.88 -2.54 -15.71
N ALA A 217 -3.65 -2.73 -15.20
CA ALA A 217 -2.74 -1.66 -14.84
C ALA A 217 -1.27 -2.10 -15.05
N VAL A 218 -0.41 -1.15 -15.39
CA VAL A 218 1.01 -1.39 -15.70
C VAL A 218 1.85 -0.28 -15.10
N GLY A 219 2.89 -0.64 -14.34
CA GLY A 219 3.93 0.29 -13.91
C GLY A 219 4.79 0.75 -15.11
N SER A 220 5.50 1.86 -14.97
CA SER A 220 6.41 2.34 -16.01
C SER A 220 7.52 1.32 -16.24
N PRO A 221 7.88 1.01 -17.50
CA PRO A 221 9.01 0.16 -17.80
C PRO A 221 10.31 0.73 -17.23
N TYR A 222 11.23 -0.17 -16.88
CA TYR A 222 12.55 0.22 -16.41
C TYR A 222 13.27 1.09 -17.47
N GLY A 223 13.88 2.18 -17.03
CA GLY A 223 14.61 3.10 -17.92
C GLY A 223 13.76 4.17 -18.59
N CYS A 224 12.46 4.28 -18.28
CA CYS A 224 11.67 5.42 -18.70
C CYS A 224 12.06 6.67 -17.90
N GLU A 225 12.51 7.70 -18.61
CA GLU A 225 12.78 9.01 -18.01
C GLU A 225 11.53 9.89 -18.02
N TYR A 226 11.51 10.89 -17.14
CA TYR A 226 10.46 11.89 -17.11
C TYR A 226 10.35 12.63 -18.43
N GLY A 227 9.19 12.56 -19.07
CA GLY A 227 8.92 13.26 -20.35
C GLY A 227 9.31 12.50 -21.60
N ASP A 228 9.83 11.28 -21.48
CA ASP A 228 10.15 10.47 -22.67
C ASP A 228 8.88 10.02 -23.39
N GLU A 229 8.78 10.35 -24.66
CA GLU A 229 7.83 9.74 -25.58
C GLU A 229 8.45 8.43 -26.11
N VAL A 230 7.96 7.29 -25.62
CA VAL A 230 8.39 5.99 -26.09
C VAL A 230 7.51 5.57 -27.27
N GLU A 231 8.16 5.21 -28.37
CA GLU A 231 7.47 4.70 -29.56
C GLU A 231 6.59 3.48 -29.20
N PRO A 232 5.35 3.43 -29.70
CA PRO A 232 4.46 2.29 -29.45
C PRO A 232 5.12 0.97 -29.84
N GLY A 233 5.18 0.03 -28.91
CA GLY A 233 5.77 -1.29 -29.11
C GLY A 233 7.26 -1.42 -28.75
N ALA A 234 7.96 -0.33 -28.38
CA ALA A 234 9.36 -0.39 -27.95
C ALA A 234 9.58 -1.23 -26.67
N SER A 235 8.55 -1.35 -25.82
CA SER A 235 8.57 -2.13 -24.59
C SER A 235 8.14 -3.60 -24.74
N GLY A 236 7.88 -4.06 -25.98
CA GLY A 236 7.33 -5.41 -26.22
C GLY A 236 5.83 -5.53 -25.92
N MET A 237 5.15 -4.47 -25.54
CA MET A 237 3.69 -4.48 -25.41
C MET A 237 3.01 -4.69 -26.78
N PRO A 238 1.89 -5.42 -26.85
CA PRO A 238 1.14 -5.58 -28.08
C PRO A 238 0.73 -4.23 -28.66
N ILE A 239 1.04 -4.01 -29.94
CA ILE A 239 0.60 -2.82 -30.68
C ILE A 239 -0.93 -2.78 -30.68
N GLY A 240 -1.51 -1.67 -30.28
CA GLY A 240 -2.97 -1.50 -30.23
C GLY A 240 -3.60 -1.72 -28.87
N THR A 241 -2.82 -1.97 -27.83
CA THR A 241 -3.30 -1.83 -26.46
C THR A 241 -3.54 -0.33 -26.16
N PRO A 242 -4.52 0.03 -25.30
CA PRO A 242 -4.74 1.43 -24.91
C PRO A 242 -3.52 2.09 -24.23
N TYR A 243 -2.53 1.32 -23.87
CA TYR A 243 -1.22 1.77 -23.35
C TYR A 243 -0.25 2.02 -24.51
N SER A 244 -0.49 3.07 -25.30
CA SER A 244 0.38 3.44 -26.41
C SER A 244 1.72 4.01 -25.96
N ASN A 245 1.83 4.47 -24.72
CA ASN A 245 3.06 4.95 -24.10
C ASN A 245 3.29 4.21 -22.77
N PRO A 246 4.28 3.31 -22.66
CA PRO A 246 4.54 2.57 -21.44
C PRO A 246 5.05 3.44 -20.28
N CYS A 247 5.64 4.62 -20.57
CA CYS A 247 6.07 5.57 -19.55
C CYS A 247 4.93 6.51 -19.07
N ASN A 248 3.82 6.50 -19.78
CA ASN A 248 2.61 7.28 -19.44
C ASN A 248 1.38 6.43 -19.73
N PRO A 249 1.08 5.46 -18.89
CA PRO A 249 -0.08 4.59 -19.11
C PRO A 249 -1.35 5.42 -19.20
N ALA A 250 -2.22 5.10 -20.16
CA ALA A 250 -3.47 5.82 -20.42
C ALA A 250 -4.47 5.82 -19.26
N ILE A 251 -4.20 5.06 -18.20
CA ILE A 251 -4.98 5.01 -16.97
C ILE A 251 -4.94 6.35 -16.23
N LEU A 252 -3.76 6.99 -16.23
CA LEU A 252 -3.48 8.19 -15.46
C LEU A 252 -2.80 9.18 -16.41
N GLN A 253 -3.61 10.00 -17.05
CA GLN A 253 -3.14 10.97 -18.04
C GLN A 253 -2.14 11.94 -17.39
N GLY A 254 -0.92 12.00 -17.92
CA GLY A 254 0.13 12.88 -17.42
C GLY A 254 1.01 12.29 -16.30
N ALA A 255 0.75 11.09 -15.82
CA ALA A 255 1.61 10.44 -14.84
C ALA A 255 2.89 9.88 -15.50
N HIS A 256 4.05 10.26 -14.97
CA HIS A 256 5.37 9.80 -15.41
C HIS A 256 6.04 9.02 -14.29
N GLY A 257 6.87 8.03 -14.63
CA GLY A 257 7.62 7.25 -13.66
C GLY A 257 6.71 6.53 -12.66
N LEU A 258 5.61 5.98 -13.15
CA LEU A 258 4.58 5.35 -12.33
C LEU A 258 5.05 3.99 -11.81
N GLY A 259 5.17 3.86 -10.49
CA GLY A 259 5.38 2.59 -9.79
C GLY A 259 4.09 2.17 -9.10
N ILE A 260 3.57 0.97 -9.41
CA ILE A 260 2.40 0.44 -8.72
C ILE A 260 2.83 -0.08 -7.35
N GLU A 261 2.17 0.37 -6.28
CA GLU A 261 2.44 -0.05 -4.90
C GLU A 261 1.41 -1.07 -4.40
N GLY A 262 0.22 -1.10 -4.96
CA GLY A 262 -0.81 -2.06 -4.59
C GLY A 262 -2.19 -1.74 -5.13
N ILE A 263 -3.07 -2.69 -4.95
CA ILE A 263 -4.48 -2.56 -5.31
C ILE A 263 -5.35 -3.16 -4.20
N SER A 264 -6.44 -2.48 -3.88
CA SER A 264 -7.47 -3.04 -3.01
C SER A 264 -8.81 -3.10 -3.75
N ILE A 265 -9.50 -4.22 -3.63
CA ILE A 265 -10.71 -4.48 -4.37
C ILE A 265 -11.85 -4.81 -3.40
N HIS A 266 -12.76 -3.86 -3.27
CA HIS A 266 -13.93 -3.92 -2.41
C HIS A 266 -15.18 -4.32 -3.21
N ARG A 267 -16.30 -4.45 -2.52
CA ARG A 267 -17.58 -4.74 -3.17
C ARG A 267 -18.02 -3.65 -4.14
N HIS A 268 -17.79 -2.38 -3.77
CA HIS A 268 -18.33 -1.22 -4.48
C HIS A 268 -17.30 -0.43 -5.28
N TYR A 269 -16.01 -0.61 -4.99
CA TYR A 269 -14.94 0.15 -5.62
C TYR A 269 -13.64 -0.64 -5.73
N VAL A 270 -12.76 -0.14 -6.55
CA VAL A 270 -11.35 -0.54 -6.67
C VAL A 270 -10.49 0.67 -6.41
N ALA A 271 -9.46 0.53 -5.58
CA ALA A 271 -8.48 1.57 -5.29
C ALA A 271 -7.07 1.09 -5.67
N LEU A 272 -6.41 1.86 -6.51
CA LEU A 272 -5.02 1.66 -6.93
C LEU A 272 -4.13 2.61 -6.13
N GLN A 273 -3.10 2.09 -5.47
CA GLN A 273 -2.03 2.88 -4.89
C GLN A 273 -0.83 2.85 -5.82
N TYR A 274 -0.27 3.99 -6.08
CA TYR A 274 0.86 4.10 -6.97
C TYR A 274 1.74 5.28 -6.57
N ARG A 275 2.95 5.30 -7.12
CA ARG A 275 3.92 6.36 -6.95
C ARG A 275 4.22 7.00 -8.30
N ALA A 276 4.17 8.31 -8.34
CA ALA A 276 4.58 9.11 -9.48
C ALA A 276 5.39 10.31 -8.97
N GLU A 277 6.44 10.69 -9.69
CA GLU A 277 7.32 11.79 -9.29
C GLU A 277 7.83 11.70 -7.84
N SER A 278 8.05 10.47 -7.35
CA SER A 278 8.45 10.14 -5.98
C SER A 278 7.45 10.55 -4.89
N LEU A 279 6.18 10.73 -5.22
CA LEU A 279 5.07 10.97 -4.29
C LEU A 279 4.04 9.85 -4.38
N THR A 280 3.35 9.61 -3.28
CA THR A 280 2.27 8.62 -3.22
C THR A 280 0.97 9.19 -3.79
N HIS A 281 0.25 8.36 -4.53
CA HIS A 281 -1.03 8.69 -5.14
C HIS A 281 -2.04 7.55 -4.93
N ILE A 282 -3.30 7.91 -4.99
CA ILE A 282 -4.41 6.96 -5.03
C ILE A 282 -5.27 7.28 -6.25
N ALA A 283 -5.67 6.24 -6.98
CA ALA A 283 -6.69 6.36 -8.00
C ALA A 283 -7.82 5.36 -7.73
N VAL A 284 -9.03 5.74 -8.05
CA VAL A 284 -10.24 4.97 -7.73
C VAL A 284 -11.12 4.76 -8.96
N MET A 285 -11.89 3.69 -8.93
CA MET A 285 -13.00 3.48 -9.86
C MET A 285 -14.12 2.71 -9.15
N THR A 286 -15.34 2.83 -9.68
CA THR A 286 -16.46 2.01 -9.18
C THR A 286 -16.32 0.56 -9.62
N LYS A 287 -16.83 -0.36 -8.83
CA LYS A 287 -16.82 -1.79 -9.17
C LYS A 287 -17.62 -2.10 -10.44
N ASP A 288 -18.72 -1.37 -10.67
CA ASP A 288 -19.54 -1.52 -11.87
C ASP A 288 -18.77 -1.13 -13.14
N ALA A 289 -18.01 -0.01 -13.09
CA ALA A 289 -17.16 0.40 -14.21
C ALA A 289 -16.05 -0.62 -14.46
N ALA A 290 -15.47 -1.20 -13.39
CA ALA A 290 -14.45 -2.25 -13.51
C ALA A 290 -15.02 -3.51 -14.17
N ALA A 291 -16.26 -3.91 -13.82
CA ALA A 291 -16.95 -5.03 -14.43
C ALA A 291 -17.24 -4.79 -15.92
N GLU A 292 -17.73 -3.60 -16.27
CA GLU A 292 -18.01 -3.23 -17.66
C GLU A 292 -16.75 -3.27 -18.53
N ASP A 293 -15.65 -2.70 -18.04
CA ASP A 293 -14.38 -2.70 -18.78
C ASP A 293 -13.81 -4.12 -18.91
N PHE A 294 -13.85 -4.92 -17.85
CA PHE A 294 -13.38 -6.31 -17.87
C PHE A 294 -14.15 -7.16 -18.89
N LEU A 295 -15.49 -7.12 -18.87
CA LEU A 295 -16.35 -7.86 -19.79
C LEU A 295 -16.17 -7.44 -21.26
N ALA A 296 -15.80 -6.19 -21.47
CA ALA A 296 -15.50 -5.67 -22.80
C ALA A 296 -14.03 -5.91 -23.24
N GLY A 297 -13.21 -6.56 -22.40
CA GLY A 297 -11.78 -6.76 -22.66
C GLY A 297 -10.99 -5.45 -22.71
N ARG A 298 -11.45 -4.44 -21.98
CA ARG A 298 -10.79 -3.13 -21.89
C ARG A 298 -9.97 -3.04 -20.60
N PRO A 299 -8.86 -2.29 -20.59
CA PRO A 299 -8.17 -1.92 -19.37
C PRO A 299 -9.04 -1.06 -18.45
N TRP A 300 -8.79 -1.16 -17.17
CA TRP A 300 -9.48 -0.35 -16.18
C TRP A 300 -9.09 1.11 -16.27
N LYS A 301 -10.07 2.00 -16.13
CA LYS A 301 -9.87 3.44 -16.15
C LYS A 301 -10.07 4.01 -14.76
N PHE A 302 -8.98 4.27 -14.10
CA PHE A 302 -8.99 4.90 -12.78
C PHE A 302 -9.09 6.42 -12.89
N THR A 303 -9.69 7.04 -11.87
CA THR A 303 -9.68 8.47 -11.66
C THR A 303 -8.77 8.78 -10.47
N GLU A 304 -7.81 9.68 -10.64
CA GLU A 304 -6.93 10.10 -9.55
C GLU A 304 -7.75 10.79 -8.47
N LEU A 305 -7.48 10.41 -7.23
CA LEU A 305 -8.06 11.04 -6.05
C LEU A 305 -7.27 12.30 -5.73
N VAL A 306 -7.91 13.46 -5.89
CA VAL A 306 -7.39 14.74 -5.43
C VAL A 306 -7.90 14.95 -4.01
N PRO A 307 -7.04 14.96 -2.98
CA PRO A 307 -7.49 15.15 -1.61
C PRO A 307 -8.16 16.51 -1.40
N HIS A 308 -9.33 16.53 -0.78
CA HIS A 308 -10.04 17.78 -0.43
C HIS A 308 -9.18 18.71 0.44
N ALA A 309 -8.29 18.12 1.24
CA ALA A 309 -7.30 18.86 2.02
C ALA A 309 -6.43 19.82 1.18
N LEU A 310 -6.32 19.60 -0.14
CA LEU A 310 -5.62 20.50 -1.05
C LEU A 310 -6.46 21.70 -1.51
N GLU A 311 -7.78 21.67 -1.35
CA GLU A 311 -8.69 22.75 -1.71
C GLU A 311 -8.81 23.78 -0.57
N ASP A 312 -8.58 23.36 0.68
CA ASP A 312 -8.68 24.21 1.85
C ASP A 312 -7.40 25.03 2.09
N ASP A 313 -7.44 26.33 1.80
CA ASP A 313 -6.48 27.36 2.27
C ASP A 313 -4.98 27.14 1.96
N TRP A 314 -4.62 26.24 1.06
CA TRP A 314 -3.23 26.04 0.68
C TRP A 314 -2.78 27.00 -0.43
N ASP A 315 -3.73 27.63 -1.13
CA ASP A 315 -3.43 28.69 -2.07
C ASP A 315 -3.18 29.99 -1.30
N VAL A 316 -1.94 30.15 -0.86
CA VAL A 316 -1.42 31.49 -0.63
C VAL A 316 -1.36 32.10 -2.03
N ASP A 317 -2.11 33.18 -2.25
CA ASP A 317 -2.05 34.01 -3.46
C ASP A 317 -0.65 34.66 -3.48
N GLU A 318 0.37 33.86 -3.84
CA GLU A 318 1.76 34.27 -3.89
C GLU A 318 1.93 35.12 -5.15
N SER A 319 2.36 36.36 -4.98
CA SER A 319 2.73 37.21 -6.10
C SER A 319 3.94 36.59 -6.84
N VAL A 320 4.08 36.90 -8.14
CA VAL A 320 5.23 36.45 -8.95
C VAL A 320 6.56 36.86 -8.33
N ASP A 321 6.58 37.99 -7.62
CA ASP A 321 7.79 38.48 -6.93
C ASP A 321 8.15 37.60 -5.70
N GLU A 322 7.15 37.21 -4.89
CA GLU A 322 7.34 36.30 -3.76
C GLU A 322 7.82 34.92 -4.24
N ILE A 323 7.29 34.42 -5.35
CA ILE A 323 7.74 33.15 -5.97
C ILE A 323 9.22 33.25 -6.41
N ASN A 324 9.62 34.38 -6.99
CA ASN A 324 11.01 34.58 -7.45
C ASN A 324 11.98 34.75 -6.28
N GLU A 325 11.58 35.46 -5.21
CA GLU A 325 12.36 35.59 -4.00
C GLU A 325 12.57 34.23 -3.33
N GLU A 326 11.52 33.46 -3.20
CA GLU A 326 11.58 32.11 -2.64
C GLU A 326 12.48 31.17 -3.45
N ARG A 327 12.38 31.20 -4.78
CA ARG A 327 13.28 30.44 -5.67
C ARG A 327 14.73 30.82 -5.44
N ALA A 328 15.05 32.10 -5.27
CA ALA A 328 16.39 32.56 -4.99
C ALA A 328 16.92 32.01 -3.64
N GLU A 329 16.07 31.95 -2.62
CA GLU A 329 16.39 31.38 -1.32
C GLU A 329 16.68 29.87 -1.40
N VAL A 330 15.83 29.11 -2.08
CA VAL A 330 16.02 27.66 -2.29
C VAL A 330 17.34 27.36 -3.00
N TRP A 331 17.65 28.11 -4.07
CA TRP A 331 18.93 27.98 -4.78
C TRP A 331 20.11 28.35 -3.91
N GLY A 332 20.01 29.42 -3.10
CA GLY A 332 21.04 29.78 -2.13
C GLY A 332 21.30 28.69 -1.10
N ALA A 333 20.26 28.03 -0.61
CA ALA A 333 20.39 26.90 0.32
C ALA A 333 21.09 25.68 -0.31
N LEU A 334 20.74 25.35 -1.56
CA LEU A 334 21.39 24.26 -2.31
C LEU A 334 22.88 24.55 -2.61
N ASP A 335 23.22 25.80 -2.98
CA ASP A 335 24.60 26.23 -3.19
C ASP A 335 25.43 26.10 -1.89
N GLN A 336 24.87 26.44 -0.72
CA GLN A 336 25.52 26.24 0.57
C GLN A 336 25.74 24.77 0.91
N LEU A 337 24.76 23.91 0.64
CA LEU A 337 24.89 22.47 0.83
C LEU A 337 26.03 21.91 -0.02
N ALA A 338 26.12 22.33 -1.29
CA ALA A 338 27.19 21.94 -2.20
C ALA A 338 28.59 22.39 -1.69
N ALA A 339 28.69 23.62 -1.18
CA ALA A 339 29.91 24.18 -0.65
C ALA A 339 30.37 23.46 0.63
N ALA A 340 29.45 23.08 1.50
CA ALA A 340 29.74 22.37 2.75
C ALA A 340 30.32 20.96 2.55
N GLN A 341 30.05 20.34 1.40
CA GLN A 341 30.51 18.98 1.07
C GLN A 341 31.93 18.94 0.46
N GLY A 342 32.58 20.11 0.23
CA GLY A 342 33.93 20.24 -0.31
C GLY A 342 34.03 20.03 -1.82
N GLU A 343 35.20 20.39 -2.43
CA GLU A 343 35.46 20.37 -3.87
C GLU A 343 35.29 18.97 -4.56
N GLY A 344 35.00 17.94 -3.81
CA GLY A 344 34.77 16.58 -4.31
C GLY A 344 33.30 16.20 -4.46
N SER A 345 32.39 17.00 -3.94
CA SER A 345 30.95 16.73 -3.96
C SER A 345 30.23 17.76 -4.82
N ALA A 346 30.21 17.53 -6.11
CA ALA A 346 29.52 18.45 -7.00
C ALA A 346 28.04 18.11 -7.06
N VAL A 347 27.20 18.94 -6.46
CA VAL A 347 25.86 19.20 -6.98
C VAL A 347 26.08 19.95 -8.31
N HIS A 348 26.65 19.25 -9.29
CA HIS A 348 26.92 19.79 -10.63
C HIS A 348 25.73 19.46 -11.51
N GLY A 349 24.99 20.44 -11.89
CA GLY A 349 23.99 20.30 -12.93
C GLY A 349 22.72 21.09 -12.73
N VAL A 350 22.60 21.82 -11.64
CA VAL A 350 21.52 22.81 -11.56
C VAL A 350 21.89 23.96 -12.48
N SER A 351 21.47 23.83 -13.74
CA SER A 351 21.77 24.83 -14.75
C SER A 351 20.94 26.10 -14.49
N ARG A 352 21.58 27.14 -13.95
CA ARG A 352 21.02 28.51 -13.93
C ARG A 352 20.52 28.99 -15.31
N LYS A 353 20.86 28.29 -16.38
CA LYS A 353 20.45 28.61 -17.77
C LYS A 353 18.97 28.42 -18.02
N ALA A 354 18.25 27.66 -17.21
CA ALA A 354 16.79 27.51 -17.30
C ALA A 354 16.02 28.71 -16.70
N MET A 355 16.70 29.57 -15.92
CA MET A 355 16.07 30.70 -15.22
C MET A 355 15.97 32.02 -16.03
N THR A 356 16.57 32.09 -17.22
CA THR A 356 16.60 33.34 -18.03
C THR A 356 16.00 33.14 -19.42
N SER A 357 14.82 32.57 -19.56
CA SER A 357 14.05 32.76 -20.78
C SER A 357 13.26 34.06 -20.64
N SER A 358 13.68 35.08 -21.37
CA SER A 358 13.13 36.45 -21.40
C SER A 358 11.83 36.59 -22.22
N ASP A 359 11.08 35.50 -22.38
CA ASP A 359 9.81 35.55 -23.09
C ASP A 359 8.67 35.44 -22.06
N GLY A 360 7.86 36.49 -22.00
CA GLY A 360 6.75 36.75 -21.08
C GLY A 360 5.66 35.68 -21.04
N ALA A 361 6.04 34.47 -20.73
CA ALA A 361 5.13 33.38 -20.35
C ALA A 361 4.88 33.45 -18.85
N THR A 362 3.60 33.39 -18.49
CA THR A 362 3.03 33.19 -17.17
C THR A 362 3.97 32.39 -16.27
N ALA A 363 3.97 32.66 -14.96
CA ALA A 363 4.76 32.01 -13.92
C ALA A 363 4.45 30.51 -13.85
N ASP A 364 4.79 29.79 -14.91
CA ASP A 364 4.73 28.33 -14.93
C ASP A 364 5.82 27.78 -14.01
N ALA A 365 5.44 26.84 -13.17
CA ALA A 365 6.35 26.12 -12.29
C ALA A 365 7.60 25.67 -13.08
N MET A 366 8.77 25.78 -12.46
CA MET A 366 9.98 25.22 -13.05
C MET A 366 9.75 23.74 -13.36
N PRO A 367 10.16 23.25 -14.54
CA PRO A 367 10.06 21.81 -14.80
C PRO A 367 10.71 21.01 -13.67
N GLY A 368 9.92 20.20 -12.98
CA GLY A 368 10.37 19.37 -11.87
C GLY A 368 10.33 20.05 -10.48
N GLU A 369 9.71 21.21 -10.32
CA GLU A 369 9.41 21.79 -8.99
C GLU A 369 7.98 21.43 -8.57
N THR A 370 7.84 20.83 -7.40
CA THR A 370 6.53 20.52 -6.80
C THR A 370 6.36 21.32 -5.52
N ARG A 371 5.31 22.11 -5.44
CA ARG A 371 5.01 22.99 -4.31
C ARG A 371 4.16 22.35 -3.24
N ARG A 372 3.38 21.35 -3.61
CA ARG A 372 2.50 20.63 -2.69
C ARG A 372 3.10 19.25 -2.42
N LEU A 373 3.70 19.10 -1.24
CA LEU A 373 4.34 17.88 -0.80
C LEU A 373 3.45 17.18 0.21
N TYR A 374 2.84 16.09 -0.20
CA TYR A 374 2.00 15.30 0.68
C TYR A 374 2.23 13.81 0.46
N SER A 375 1.84 13.03 1.44
CA SER A 375 1.64 11.60 1.32
C SER A 375 0.16 11.28 1.50
N ILE A 376 -0.30 10.35 0.70
CA ILE A 376 -1.65 9.82 0.75
C ILE A 376 -1.58 8.30 0.71
N GLY A 377 -2.41 7.63 1.51
CA GLY A 377 -2.44 6.18 1.55
C GLY A 377 -3.84 5.66 1.82
N VAL A 378 -4.18 4.52 1.25
CA VAL A 378 -5.45 3.85 1.56
C VAL A 378 -5.43 3.49 3.05
N GLY A 379 -6.36 4.02 3.81
CA GLY A 379 -6.50 3.80 5.25
C GLY A 379 -7.07 2.42 5.58
N GLY A 380 -7.25 2.14 6.88
CA GLY A 380 -7.89 0.91 7.32
C GLY A 380 -9.32 0.79 6.79
N ASN A 381 -9.52 -0.11 5.82
CA ASN A 381 -10.79 -0.45 5.21
C ASN A 381 -11.07 -1.94 5.44
N PRO A 382 -11.38 -2.37 6.69
CA PRO A 382 -11.42 -3.79 7.03
C PRO A 382 -12.64 -4.53 6.48
N SER A 383 -13.67 -3.81 6.03
CA SER A 383 -14.88 -4.42 5.50
C SER A 383 -14.88 -4.45 3.99
N TYR A 384 -15.02 -5.65 3.41
CA TYR A 384 -15.24 -5.84 1.98
C TYR A 384 -16.48 -5.08 1.47
N ASP A 385 -17.54 -5.03 2.28
CA ASP A 385 -18.83 -4.42 1.95
C ASP A 385 -18.88 -2.89 2.18
N ALA A 386 -17.79 -2.26 2.65
CA ALA A 386 -17.79 -0.84 2.88
C ALA A 386 -18.06 -0.05 1.59
N PRO A 387 -19.08 0.84 1.55
CA PRO A 387 -19.41 1.58 0.34
C PRO A 387 -18.48 2.79 0.12
N ARG A 388 -17.75 3.19 1.14
CA ARG A 388 -16.84 4.35 1.14
C ARG A 388 -15.43 3.91 1.48
N MET A 389 -14.46 4.63 0.96
CA MET A 389 -13.04 4.36 1.15
C MET A 389 -12.45 5.35 2.16
N ARG A 390 -11.76 4.83 3.16
CA ARG A 390 -10.91 5.66 4.04
C ARG A 390 -9.53 5.82 3.44
N TYR A 391 -9.00 7.03 3.54
CA TYR A 391 -7.63 7.32 3.22
C TYR A 391 -6.99 8.25 4.25
N SER A 392 -5.68 8.14 4.40
CA SER A 392 -4.87 9.04 5.22
C SER A 392 -4.21 10.11 4.35
N PHE A 393 -4.05 11.29 4.91
CA PHE A 393 -3.35 12.40 4.28
C PHE A 393 -2.41 13.05 5.30
N SER A 394 -1.23 13.46 4.87
CA SER A 394 -0.28 14.23 5.67
C SER A 394 0.69 15.01 4.78
N SER A 395 1.26 16.12 5.28
CA SER A 395 2.39 16.79 4.64
C SER A 395 3.40 17.21 5.70
N TYR A 396 4.50 17.82 5.31
CA TYR A 396 5.46 18.37 6.28
C TYR A 396 4.86 19.50 7.11
N THR A 397 3.86 20.20 6.58
CA THR A 397 3.23 21.37 7.20
C THR A 397 1.78 21.14 7.60
N ARG A 398 1.22 19.95 7.36
CA ARG A 398 -0.15 19.59 7.77
C ARG A 398 -0.16 18.29 8.57
N PRO A 399 -0.72 18.34 9.80
CA PRO A 399 -0.90 17.16 10.63
C PRO A 399 -1.70 16.07 9.93
N GLY A 400 -1.46 14.82 10.29
CA GLY A 400 -2.15 13.69 9.72
C GLY A 400 -3.68 13.81 9.81
N GLU A 401 -4.34 13.54 8.70
CA GLU A 401 -5.79 13.56 8.53
C GLU A 401 -6.29 12.17 8.11
N LEU A 402 -7.46 11.82 8.58
CA LEU A 402 -8.20 10.63 8.13
C LEU A 402 -9.47 11.10 7.45
N HIS A 403 -9.65 10.67 6.23
CA HIS A 403 -10.79 11.01 5.37
C HIS A 403 -11.60 9.77 5.01
N ASP A 404 -12.81 10.01 4.55
CA ASP A 404 -13.76 9.02 4.05
C ASP A 404 -14.35 9.56 2.75
N ILE A 405 -14.06 8.90 1.63
CA ILE A 405 -14.52 9.30 0.30
C ILE A 405 -15.53 8.30 -0.25
N ASP A 406 -16.52 8.80 -0.97
CA ASP A 406 -17.39 8.02 -1.84
C ASP A 406 -16.76 7.93 -3.24
N PRO A 407 -16.24 6.78 -3.66
CA PRO A 407 -15.59 6.63 -4.96
C PRO A 407 -16.50 6.86 -6.17
N ALA A 408 -17.83 6.77 -5.98
CA ALA A 408 -18.80 6.97 -7.07
C ALA A 408 -19.12 8.45 -7.32
N THR A 409 -19.12 9.26 -6.26
CA THR A 409 -19.52 10.68 -6.33
C THR A 409 -18.36 11.65 -6.12
N GLY A 410 -17.24 11.19 -5.54
CA GLY A 410 -16.12 12.03 -5.13
C GLY A 410 -16.39 12.81 -3.83
N GLU A 411 -17.53 12.58 -3.14
CA GLU A 411 -17.82 13.23 -1.87
C GLU A 411 -16.81 12.82 -0.80
N ASP A 412 -15.98 13.76 -0.36
CA ASP A 412 -14.94 13.59 0.65
C ASP A 412 -15.37 14.17 2.00
N ARG A 413 -15.06 13.48 3.09
CA ARG A 413 -15.36 13.88 4.47
C ARG A 413 -14.15 13.72 5.36
N LEU A 414 -13.73 14.80 5.99
CA LEU A 414 -12.75 14.74 7.07
C LEU A 414 -13.36 14.03 8.28
N LEU A 415 -12.79 12.91 8.68
CA LEU A 415 -13.20 12.15 9.88
C LEU A 415 -12.41 12.61 11.11
N LYS A 416 -11.09 12.81 10.95
CA LYS A 416 -10.22 13.16 12.06
C LYS A 416 -8.98 13.88 11.55
N ARG A 417 -8.55 14.90 12.31
CA ARG A 417 -7.25 15.57 12.14
C ARG A 417 -6.45 15.42 13.43
N ALA A 418 -5.18 15.11 13.33
CA ALA A 418 -4.29 15.05 14.47
C ALA A 418 -4.15 16.45 15.11
N THR A 419 -4.20 16.50 16.45
CA THR A 419 -4.04 17.74 17.19
C THR A 419 -2.59 18.00 17.47
N VAL A 420 -2.09 19.20 17.11
CA VAL A 420 -0.74 19.64 17.42
C VAL A 420 -0.79 20.50 18.69
N LEU A 421 -0.01 20.11 19.70
CA LEU A 421 0.11 20.87 20.92
C LEU A 421 1.18 21.97 20.74
N GLY A 422 0.97 23.15 21.32
CA GLY A 422 1.96 24.23 21.34
C GLY A 422 1.75 25.37 20.35
N GLY A 423 0.64 25.40 19.63
CA GLY A 423 0.27 26.56 18.78
C GLY A 423 0.98 26.55 17.43
N PHE A 424 0.94 25.46 16.73
CA PHE A 424 1.45 25.32 15.35
C PHE A 424 0.52 26.02 14.34
N GLU A 425 1.10 26.80 13.42
CA GLU A 425 0.40 27.44 12.31
C GLU A 425 1.05 27.04 10.97
N PRO A 426 0.38 26.25 10.12
CA PRO A 426 0.93 25.77 8.85
C PRO A 426 1.46 26.87 7.94
N ARG A 427 0.80 28.03 7.91
CA ARG A 427 1.17 29.19 7.05
C ARG A 427 2.50 29.84 7.40
N GLU A 428 3.08 29.52 8.59
CA GLU A 428 4.41 29.97 8.97
C GLU A 428 5.54 29.19 8.28
N TYR A 429 5.20 28.10 7.58
CA TYR A 429 6.17 27.21 6.96
C TYR A 429 6.04 27.21 5.44
N MET A 430 7.16 26.88 4.80
CA MET A 430 7.29 26.67 3.37
C MET A 430 7.73 25.24 3.10
N GLU A 431 7.25 24.65 2.02
CA GLU A 431 7.72 23.37 1.54
C GLU A 431 7.90 23.37 0.02
N ARG A 432 8.97 22.74 -0.46
CA ARG A 432 9.28 22.62 -1.89
C ARG A 432 9.97 21.30 -2.16
N ARG A 433 9.75 20.78 -3.35
CA ARG A 433 10.55 19.70 -3.90
C ARG A 433 11.30 20.17 -5.12
N VAL A 434 12.58 19.89 -5.13
CA VAL A 434 13.46 20.16 -6.27
C VAL A 434 14.13 18.86 -6.69
N TRP A 435 14.51 18.77 -7.95
CA TRP A 435 15.24 17.64 -8.48
C TRP A 435 16.70 18.00 -8.68
N VAL A 436 17.58 17.27 -8.03
CA VAL A 436 19.03 17.48 -8.11
C VAL A 436 19.65 16.36 -8.93
N THR A 437 20.50 16.70 -9.90
CA THR A 437 21.23 15.71 -10.68
C THR A 437 22.47 15.24 -9.92
N ALA A 438 22.56 13.94 -9.68
CA ALA A 438 23.72 13.29 -9.07
C ALA A 438 24.91 13.20 -10.05
N ARG A 439 26.08 12.75 -9.56
CA ARG A 439 27.31 12.69 -10.39
C ARG A 439 27.23 11.69 -11.53
N ASP A 440 26.44 10.64 -11.36
CA ASP A 440 26.17 9.60 -12.36
C ASP A 440 25.10 10.00 -13.38
N GLY A 441 24.47 11.18 -13.21
CA GLY A 441 23.43 11.72 -14.07
C GLY A 441 22.00 11.44 -13.57
N GLU A 442 21.85 10.64 -12.50
CA GLU A 442 20.53 10.35 -11.93
C GLU A 442 19.91 11.56 -11.24
N ARG A 443 18.59 11.67 -11.31
CA ARG A 443 17.82 12.74 -10.67
C ARG A 443 17.34 12.31 -9.30
N ILE A 444 17.70 13.09 -8.28
CA ILE A 444 17.35 12.86 -6.88
C ILE A 444 16.32 13.88 -6.44
N PRO A 445 15.14 13.48 -5.94
CA PRO A 445 14.17 14.40 -5.36
C PRO A 445 14.64 14.86 -3.99
N VAL A 446 14.66 16.16 -3.78
CA VAL A 446 15.02 16.78 -2.49
C VAL A 446 13.85 17.59 -1.99
N SER A 447 13.29 17.22 -0.85
CA SER A 447 12.23 17.98 -0.18
C SER A 447 12.87 18.96 0.81
N LEU A 448 12.44 20.21 0.76
CA LEU A 448 12.88 21.30 1.59
C LEU A 448 11.70 21.81 2.42
N VAL A 449 11.95 22.04 3.72
CA VAL A 449 10.95 22.60 4.65
C VAL A 449 11.64 23.67 5.51
N TRP A 450 11.06 24.85 5.62
CA TRP A 450 11.60 25.94 6.45
C TRP A 450 10.49 26.89 6.93
N ARG A 451 10.82 27.69 7.94
CA ARG A 451 9.90 28.76 8.38
C ARG A 451 10.06 30.02 7.50
N ARG A 452 8.95 30.69 7.17
CA ARG A 452 8.94 31.90 6.34
C ARG A 452 9.73 33.05 6.93
N ASP A 453 9.78 33.16 8.26
CA ASP A 453 10.50 34.22 8.97
C ASP A 453 12.00 33.99 9.09
N VAL A 454 12.50 32.86 8.59
CA VAL A 454 13.90 32.46 8.67
C VAL A 454 14.44 32.24 7.25
N PRO A 455 15.40 33.03 6.78
CA PRO A 455 15.99 32.88 5.44
C PRO A 455 16.59 31.48 5.26
N ALA A 456 16.19 30.76 4.24
CA ALA A 456 16.67 29.40 3.99
C ALA A 456 18.18 29.37 3.71
N CYS A 457 18.72 30.39 3.04
CA CYS A 457 20.13 30.48 2.64
C CYS A 457 21.10 30.79 3.79
N ASP A 458 20.65 31.39 4.90
CA ASP A 458 21.50 31.82 6.03
C ASP A 458 21.29 30.97 7.30
N SER A 459 20.50 29.90 7.21
CA SER A 459 20.14 29.07 8.34
C SER A 459 20.93 27.76 8.37
N ALA A 460 21.07 27.20 9.56
CA ALA A 460 21.59 25.84 9.71
C ALA A 460 20.63 24.85 9.06
N MET A 461 21.16 23.95 8.24
CA MET A 461 20.39 22.94 7.52
C MET A 461 20.54 21.57 8.20
N PHE A 462 19.43 20.91 8.45
CA PHE A 462 19.40 19.50 8.81
C PHE A 462 19.08 18.67 7.57
N VAL A 463 19.95 17.73 7.22
CA VAL A 463 19.77 16.85 6.04
C VAL A 463 19.59 15.43 6.51
N THR A 464 18.56 14.79 6.03
CA THR A 464 18.29 13.37 6.25
C THR A 464 17.92 12.69 4.94
N GLY A 465 18.12 11.40 4.86
CA GLY A 465 17.74 10.61 3.70
C GLY A 465 17.87 9.13 3.98
N TYR A 466 17.10 8.36 3.24
CA TYR A 466 17.16 6.90 3.22
C TYR A 466 16.93 6.42 1.79
N GLY A 467 17.63 5.38 1.37
CA GLY A 467 17.55 4.91 -0.01
C GLY A 467 17.89 3.42 -0.14
N ALA A 468 17.43 2.59 0.82
CA ALA A 468 17.64 1.16 0.78
C ALA A 468 16.32 0.40 1.00
N TYR A 469 16.26 -0.85 0.55
CA TYR A 469 15.13 -1.78 0.76
C TYR A 469 13.78 -1.22 0.26
N GLU A 470 13.80 -0.45 -0.85
CA GLU A 470 12.59 0.15 -1.45
C GLU A 470 11.79 1.07 -0.51
N ILE A 471 12.40 1.49 0.61
CA ILE A 471 11.77 2.38 1.57
C ILE A 471 11.95 3.82 1.12
N SER A 472 10.85 4.52 0.88
CA SER A 472 10.83 5.95 0.54
C SER A 472 10.63 6.81 1.78
N SER A 473 11.28 8.00 1.78
CA SER A 473 11.02 9.05 2.77
C SER A 473 9.92 9.97 2.26
N ASP A 474 8.68 9.62 2.57
CA ASP A 474 7.52 10.39 2.12
C ASP A 474 7.29 11.64 2.99
N PRO A 475 6.62 12.68 2.44
CA PRO A 475 6.22 13.84 3.22
C PRO A 475 5.32 13.43 4.39
N GLY A 476 5.66 13.87 5.59
CA GLY A 476 4.89 13.58 6.80
C GLY A 476 5.15 14.63 7.88
N PHE A 477 4.14 14.85 8.72
CA PHE A 477 4.17 15.85 9.80
C PHE A 477 4.99 15.40 11.01
#